data_0153e7d43afdcfff2b8b65385d453d3d
#
_entry.id   0153e7d43afdcfff2b8b65385d453d3d
#
_cell.length_a   1.000
_cell.length_b   1.000
_cell.length_c   1.000
_cell.angle_alpha   90.00
_cell.angle_beta   90.00
_cell.angle_gamma   90.00
#
_symmetry.space_group_name_H-M   'P 1'
#
loop_
_entity.id
_entity.type
_entity.pdbx_description
1 polymer ?
#
loop_
_entity_poly.entity_id
_entity_poly.type
_entity_poly.pdbx_seq_one_letter_code
_entity_poly.pdbx_strand_id
1 'polypeptide(L)'
;MPILETEITINALPQTVWSVLDDLEHYPEWNSLVPDLKGITTVGRVVTGTLIQPNTPDIPLSPTVTRIIAGRELRWVTEAPEPGIFRAEHIFILEPLPEGRTHLIHNESFDGAAVAEVWDGINVNGRKAYNDMNVALKAHAEAKARTVVRLHPAAQLSGQTSRASASTKTVLSCRCGQSPVRLELTQPVRHNHLCGCSKCWKAEGALFSQVAVVPGGSSTILSGEDKLTPVDPQQSIVRYACRDCGTHLIGRVPDKNHHFYGCEFVHPELGDTEAPRPEFAAFVSSIIETGASPSEMQAVRSGFAAIGLPAYDAFSPELMDIIAWHRVKMREAAT
;
A
#
# COMPACT_ATOMS: atom_id res chain seq x y z
N MET A 1 -25.47 27.14 -13.85
CA MET A 1 -25.40 25.96 -12.97
C MET A 1 -24.68 26.34 -11.69
N PRO A 2 -25.33 26.32 -10.54
CA PRO A 2 -24.65 26.48 -9.26
C PRO A 2 -23.72 25.27 -8.99
N ILE A 3 -22.61 25.54 -8.31
CA ILE A 3 -21.64 24.51 -7.94
C ILE A 3 -21.31 24.65 -6.46
N LEU A 4 -21.38 23.55 -5.74
CA LEU A 4 -20.88 23.45 -4.38
C LEU A 4 -19.46 22.88 -4.47
N GLU A 5 -18.48 23.69 -4.05
CA GLU A 5 -17.06 23.33 -4.13
C GLU A 5 -16.48 23.21 -2.73
N THR A 6 -15.82 22.10 -2.47
CA THR A 6 -15.02 21.87 -1.27
C THR A 6 -13.73 21.16 -1.64
N GLU A 7 -12.69 21.35 -0.82
CA GLU A 7 -11.40 20.74 -1.04
C GLU A 7 -10.67 20.46 0.27
N ILE A 8 -9.76 19.51 0.28
CA ILE A 8 -8.91 19.22 1.44
C ILE A 8 -7.61 18.56 1.00
N THR A 9 -6.52 18.85 1.73
CA THR A 9 -5.26 18.09 1.59
C THR A 9 -5.23 16.92 2.56
N ILE A 10 -4.93 15.73 2.04
CA ILE A 10 -4.87 14.45 2.75
C ILE A 10 -3.43 13.95 2.73
N ASN A 11 -2.85 13.59 3.89
CA ASN A 11 -1.50 13.05 4.00
C ASN A 11 -1.48 11.53 3.70
N ALA A 12 -1.94 11.17 2.53
CA ALA A 12 -1.96 9.82 1.99
C ALA A 12 -1.88 9.88 0.46
N LEU A 13 -1.34 8.83 -0.15
CA LEU A 13 -1.28 8.69 -1.61
C LEU A 13 -2.69 8.66 -2.22
N PRO A 14 -2.88 9.14 -3.47
CA PRO A 14 -4.18 9.07 -4.16
C PRO A 14 -4.79 7.67 -4.19
N GLN A 15 -3.97 6.63 -4.35
CA GLN A 15 -4.41 5.23 -4.32
C GLN A 15 -4.97 4.81 -2.96
N THR A 16 -4.39 5.31 -1.86
CA THR A 16 -4.89 5.06 -0.50
C THR A 16 -6.23 5.75 -0.29
N VAL A 17 -6.36 7.02 -0.70
CA VAL A 17 -7.63 7.76 -0.63
C VAL A 17 -8.69 7.08 -1.50
N TRP A 18 -8.33 6.69 -2.72
CA TRP A 18 -9.21 5.95 -3.64
C TRP A 18 -9.74 4.66 -3.02
N SER A 19 -8.87 3.87 -2.38
CA SER A 19 -9.26 2.60 -1.73
C SER A 19 -10.21 2.77 -0.54
N VAL A 20 -10.46 3.99 -0.10
CA VAL A 20 -11.50 4.33 0.89
C VAL A 20 -12.78 4.79 0.18
N LEU A 21 -12.64 5.61 -0.87
CA LEU A 21 -13.78 6.11 -1.65
C LEU A 21 -14.49 5.01 -2.45
N ASP A 22 -13.76 4.02 -2.95
CA ASP A 22 -14.29 2.94 -3.78
C ASP A 22 -14.84 1.75 -2.96
N ASP A 23 -14.57 1.72 -1.66
CA ASP A 23 -14.95 0.67 -0.72
C ASP A 23 -16.27 1.02 -0.02
N LEU A 24 -17.38 0.87 -0.74
CA LEU A 24 -18.71 1.23 -0.25
C LEU A 24 -19.16 0.36 0.94
N GLU A 25 -18.63 -0.85 1.08
CA GLU A 25 -18.98 -1.77 2.19
C GLU A 25 -18.56 -1.19 3.55
N HIS A 26 -17.44 -0.43 3.57
CA HIS A 26 -16.90 0.17 4.79
C HIS A 26 -17.29 1.65 4.98
N TYR A 27 -18.21 2.20 4.18
CA TYR A 27 -18.74 3.57 4.36
C TYR A 27 -19.34 3.81 5.76
N PRO A 28 -20.04 2.85 6.40
CA PRO A 28 -20.54 3.05 7.74
C PRO A 28 -19.49 3.42 8.79
N GLU A 29 -18.22 3.06 8.55
CA GLU A 29 -17.13 3.30 9.50
C GLU A 29 -16.65 4.77 9.52
N TRP A 30 -16.88 5.52 8.45
CA TRP A 30 -16.35 6.88 8.33
C TRP A 30 -17.31 7.91 7.74
N ASN A 31 -18.22 7.52 6.84
CA ASN A 31 -19.10 8.43 6.12
C ASN A 31 -20.45 8.58 6.83
N SER A 32 -20.59 9.63 7.63
CA SER A 32 -21.87 9.93 8.31
C SER A 32 -22.91 10.55 7.39
N LEU A 33 -22.52 11.03 6.20
CA LEU A 33 -23.42 11.67 5.25
C LEU A 33 -24.25 10.66 4.45
N VAL A 34 -23.61 9.56 4.00
CA VAL A 34 -24.27 8.45 3.29
C VAL A 34 -23.69 7.12 3.81
N PRO A 35 -23.99 6.75 5.06
CA PRO A 35 -23.33 5.60 5.71
C PRO A 35 -23.70 4.25 5.10
N ASP A 36 -24.86 4.14 4.48
CA ASP A 36 -25.41 2.90 3.94
C ASP A 36 -25.28 2.77 2.41
N LEU A 37 -24.35 3.54 1.79
CA LEU A 37 -24.15 3.51 0.35
C LEU A 37 -23.72 2.09 -0.10
N LYS A 38 -24.45 1.53 -1.06
CA LYS A 38 -24.28 0.14 -1.53
C LYS A 38 -24.29 0.05 -3.04
N GLY A 39 -23.60 -0.93 -3.59
CA GLY A 39 -23.54 -1.19 -5.02
C GLY A 39 -22.12 -1.46 -5.48
N ILE A 40 -21.94 -1.40 -6.79
CA ILE A 40 -20.64 -1.58 -7.43
C ILE A 40 -20.31 -0.27 -8.17
N THR A 41 -19.18 0.30 -7.87
CA THR A 41 -18.63 1.50 -8.53
C THR A 41 -18.15 1.15 -9.94
N THR A 42 -19.10 1.01 -10.87
CA THR A 42 -18.84 0.77 -12.30
C THR A 42 -19.70 1.69 -13.13
N VAL A 43 -19.15 2.28 -14.18
CA VAL A 43 -19.88 3.20 -15.08
C VAL A 43 -21.18 2.56 -15.60
N GLY A 44 -22.28 3.30 -15.50
CA GLY A 44 -23.63 2.87 -15.84
C GLY A 44 -24.35 2.06 -14.74
N ARG A 45 -23.71 1.77 -13.61
CA ARG A 45 -24.36 1.11 -12.47
C ARG A 45 -24.95 2.14 -11.52
N VAL A 46 -26.09 1.77 -10.93
CA VAL A 46 -26.73 2.54 -9.87
C VAL A 46 -26.18 2.06 -8.53
N VAL A 47 -25.76 2.99 -7.70
CA VAL A 47 -25.50 2.78 -6.27
C VAL A 47 -26.69 3.32 -5.48
N THR A 48 -26.97 2.76 -4.32
CA THR A 48 -28.15 3.15 -3.51
C THR A 48 -27.72 3.44 -2.09
N GLY A 49 -28.35 4.41 -1.46
CA GLY A 49 -28.09 4.78 -0.07
C GLY A 49 -29.06 5.82 0.44
N THR A 50 -28.77 6.36 1.61
CA THR A 50 -29.59 7.37 2.27
C THR A 50 -28.73 8.56 2.65
N LEU A 51 -29.08 9.75 2.14
CA LEU A 51 -28.48 11.00 2.56
C LEU A 51 -29.02 11.40 3.92
N ILE A 52 -28.15 11.49 4.91
CA ILE A 52 -28.45 11.86 6.29
C ILE A 52 -27.86 13.21 6.58
N GLN A 53 -28.70 14.21 6.84
CA GLN A 53 -28.29 15.57 7.23
C GLN A 53 -29.01 16.01 8.51
N PRO A 54 -28.34 16.75 9.40
CA PRO A 54 -29.00 17.26 10.61
C PRO A 54 -30.21 18.13 10.28
N ASN A 55 -31.30 17.93 11.03
CA ASN A 55 -32.55 18.71 10.94
C ASN A 55 -33.28 18.64 9.59
N THR A 56 -32.98 17.66 8.76
CA THR A 56 -33.70 17.36 7.51
C THR A 56 -34.17 15.91 7.52
N PRO A 57 -35.30 15.58 6.86
CA PRO A 57 -35.65 14.17 6.64
C PRO A 57 -34.58 13.44 5.86
N ASP A 58 -34.41 12.15 6.14
CA ASP A 58 -33.54 11.26 5.38
C ASP A 58 -33.98 11.19 3.91
N ILE A 59 -33.06 11.31 2.98
CA ILE A 59 -33.35 11.36 1.54
C ILE A 59 -32.77 10.10 0.88
N PRO A 60 -33.62 9.20 0.35
CA PRO A 60 -33.14 8.07 -0.45
C PRO A 60 -32.37 8.54 -1.69
N LEU A 61 -31.20 7.97 -1.94
CA LEU A 61 -30.37 8.24 -3.10
C LEU A 61 -30.23 7.00 -3.99
N SER A 62 -30.23 7.24 -5.30
CA SER A 62 -29.99 6.22 -6.31
C SER A 62 -29.15 6.76 -7.47
N PRO A 63 -27.94 7.28 -7.19
CA PRO A 63 -27.11 7.86 -8.23
C PRO A 63 -26.58 6.81 -9.20
N THR A 64 -26.48 7.21 -10.47
CA THR A 64 -25.81 6.41 -11.51
C THR A 64 -24.35 6.83 -11.61
N VAL A 65 -23.44 5.89 -11.56
CA VAL A 65 -22.01 6.13 -11.77
C VAL A 65 -21.77 6.51 -13.24
N THR A 66 -21.23 7.69 -13.49
CA THR A 66 -21.01 8.24 -14.84
C THR A 66 -19.56 8.21 -15.28
N ARG A 67 -18.62 8.26 -14.35
CA ARG A 67 -17.18 8.26 -14.65
C ARG A 67 -16.36 7.65 -13.55
N ILE A 68 -15.37 6.83 -13.94
CA ILE A 68 -14.34 6.28 -13.05
C ILE A 68 -12.99 6.34 -13.76
N ILE A 69 -12.02 6.94 -13.09
CA ILE A 69 -10.60 6.79 -13.38
C ILE A 69 -9.94 6.39 -12.06
N ALA A 70 -9.62 5.11 -11.92
CA ALA A 70 -9.10 4.53 -10.69
C ALA A 70 -7.92 5.34 -10.12
N GLY A 71 -7.99 5.70 -8.85
CA GLY A 71 -7.00 6.53 -8.18
C GLY A 71 -7.04 8.03 -8.54
N ARG A 72 -7.99 8.48 -9.36
CA ARG A 72 -8.04 9.88 -9.83
C ARG A 72 -9.40 10.53 -9.80
N GLU A 73 -10.45 9.84 -10.25
CA GLU A 73 -11.74 10.51 -10.47
C GLU A 73 -12.90 9.54 -10.31
N LEU A 74 -13.92 9.95 -9.55
CA LEU A 74 -15.20 9.28 -9.41
C LEU A 74 -16.31 10.31 -9.60
N ARG A 75 -17.28 9.98 -10.45
CA ARG A 75 -18.50 10.78 -10.62
C ARG A 75 -19.74 9.92 -10.64
N TRP A 76 -20.80 10.47 -10.08
CA TRP A 76 -22.14 9.92 -10.21
C TRP A 76 -23.18 11.03 -10.30
N VAL A 77 -24.32 10.70 -10.84
CA VAL A 77 -25.42 11.63 -11.09
C VAL A 77 -26.69 11.14 -10.42
N THR A 78 -27.31 12.02 -9.65
CA THR A 78 -28.68 11.87 -9.15
C THR A 78 -29.60 12.74 -9.99
N GLU A 79 -30.71 12.16 -10.48
CA GLU A 79 -31.72 12.88 -11.25
C GLU A 79 -33.11 12.65 -10.66
N ALA A 80 -33.95 13.68 -10.66
CA ALA A 80 -35.37 13.52 -10.36
C ALA A 80 -36.03 12.65 -11.43
N PRO A 81 -37.11 11.91 -11.08
CA PRO A 81 -37.84 11.09 -12.04
C PRO A 81 -38.41 11.90 -13.23
N GLU A 82 -38.75 13.16 -13.00
CA GLU A 82 -39.22 14.07 -14.02
C GLU A 82 -38.02 14.84 -14.62
N PRO A 83 -37.75 14.69 -15.93
CA PRO A 83 -36.60 15.33 -16.56
C PRO A 83 -36.62 16.86 -16.45
N GLY A 84 -35.45 17.45 -16.18
CA GLY A 84 -35.26 18.90 -16.13
C GLY A 84 -35.71 19.56 -14.80
N ILE A 85 -36.25 18.80 -13.85
CA ILE A 85 -36.62 19.34 -12.54
C ILE A 85 -35.39 19.45 -11.62
N PHE A 86 -34.60 18.40 -11.48
CA PHE A 86 -33.40 18.41 -10.64
C PHE A 86 -32.39 17.39 -11.13
N ARG A 87 -31.14 17.81 -11.26
CA ARG A 87 -29.98 16.99 -11.55
C ARG A 87 -28.82 17.44 -10.71
N ALA A 88 -28.15 16.52 -10.04
CA ALA A 88 -26.94 16.77 -9.28
C ALA A 88 -25.82 15.83 -9.74
N GLU A 89 -24.67 16.36 -10.14
CA GLU A 89 -23.49 15.58 -10.48
C GLU A 89 -22.43 15.75 -9.40
N HIS A 90 -22.18 14.68 -8.67
CA HIS A 90 -21.23 14.60 -7.59
C HIS A 90 -19.86 14.15 -8.12
N ILE A 91 -18.81 14.83 -7.72
CA ILE A 91 -17.48 14.72 -8.33
C ILE A 91 -16.41 14.64 -7.24
N PHE A 92 -15.60 13.59 -7.29
CA PHE A 92 -14.37 13.48 -6.54
C PHE A 92 -13.19 13.46 -7.50
N ILE A 93 -12.21 14.35 -7.29
CA ILE A 93 -10.95 14.36 -8.03
C ILE A 93 -9.80 14.25 -7.03
N LEU A 94 -8.88 13.34 -7.29
CA LEU A 94 -7.67 13.10 -6.50
C LEU A 94 -6.46 13.55 -7.31
N GLU A 95 -5.83 14.62 -6.86
CA GLU A 95 -4.61 15.14 -7.48
C GLU A 95 -3.39 14.80 -6.61
N PRO A 96 -2.35 14.17 -7.19
CA PRO A 96 -1.15 13.89 -6.43
C PRO A 96 -0.40 15.17 -6.08
N LEU A 97 -0.02 15.29 -4.81
CA LEU A 97 0.87 16.35 -4.31
C LEU A 97 2.25 15.76 -3.97
N PRO A 98 3.30 16.61 -3.89
CA PRO A 98 4.60 16.19 -3.37
C PRO A 98 4.50 15.52 -1.99
N GLU A 99 5.51 14.71 -1.64
CA GLU A 99 5.62 14.00 -0.36
C GLU A 99 4.51 12.98 -0.10
N GLY A 100 3.93 12.38 -1.18
CA GLY A 100 2.93 11.34 -1.05
C GLY A 100 1.59 11.80 -0.51
N ARG A 101 1.23 13.07 -0.72
CA ARG A 101 -0.04 13.67 -0.32
C ARG A 101 -1.02 13.71 -1.49
N THR A 102 -2.29 13.93 -1.16
CA THR A 102 -3.38 14.08 -2.13
C THR A 102 -4.12 15.38 -1.89
N HIS A 103 -4.39 16.13 -2.95
CA HIS A 103 -5.39 17.16 -2.97
C HIS A 103 -6.71 16.55 -3.44
N LEU A 104 -7.69 16.49 -2.55
CA LEU A 104 -9.06 16.09 -2.86
C LEU A 104 -9.86 17.33 -3.24
N ILE A 105 -10.42 17.33 -4.44
CA ILE A 105 -11.46 18.25 -4.88
C ILE A 105 -12.78 17.49 -4.84
N HIS A 106 -13.74 17.96 -4.03
CA HIS A 106 -15.02 17.34 -3.80
C HIS A 106 -16.12 18.32 -4.10
N ASN A 107 -16.73 18.18 -5.27
CA ASN A 107 -17.67 19.15 -5.83
C ASN A 107 -19.00 18.48 -6.17
N GLU A 108 -20.04 19.29 -6.24
CA GLU A 108 -21.31 18.88 -6.83
C GLU A 108 -21.89 20.04 -7.66
N SER A 109 -22.27 19.75 -8.89
CA SER A 109 -22.92 20.70 -9.79
C SER A 109 -24.42 20.39 -9.89
N PHE A 110 -25.23 21.44 -9.91
CA PHE A 110 -26.69 21.33 -9.87
C PHE A 110 -27.33 21.97 -11.10
N ASP A 111 -28.33 21.31 -11.67
CA ASP A 111 -29.12 21.77 -12.79
C ASP A 111 -30.60 21.41 -12.62
N GLY A 112 -31.49 22.16 -13.26
CA GLY A 112 -32.93 21.92 -13.25
C GLY A 112 -33.74 23.05 -12.61
N ALA A 113 -35.03 23.04 -12.90
CA ALA A 113 -35.96 24.13 -12.55
C ALA A 113 -36.12 24.32 -11.03
N ALA A 114 -36.03 23.26 -10.26
CA ALA A 114 -36.18 23.33 -8.80
C ALA A 114 -34.93 23.80 -8.05
N VAL A 115 -33.76 23.86 -8.72
CA VAL A 115 -32.50 24.20 -8.05
C VAL A 115 -32.53 25.56 -7.37
N ALA A 116 -33.12 26.56 -8.01
CA ALA A 116 -33.19 27.92 -7.46
C ALA A 116 -33.90 27.96 -6.10
N GLU A 117 -34.92 27.11 -5.89
CA GLU A 117 -35.71 27.09 -4.66
C GLU A 117 -34.97 26.45 -3.49
N VAL A 118 -34.07 25.48 -3.77
CA VAL A 118 -33.36 24.70 -2.75
C VAL A 118 -31.92 25.14 -2.56
N TRP A 119 -31.39 26.01 -3.43
CA TRP A 119 -29.96 26.34 -3.49
C TRP A 119 -29.38 26.91 -2.19
N ASP A 120 -30.10 27.79 -1.52
CA ASP A 120 -29.60 28.39 -0.27
C ASP A 120 -29.39 27.33 0.82
N GLY A 121 -30.32 26.36 0.92
CA GLY A 121 -30.20 25.24 1.82
C GLY A 121 -29.05 24.32 1.44
N ILE A 122 -28.88 23.98 0.15
CA ILE A 122 -27.79 23.19 -0.37
C ILE A 122 -26.45 23.88 -0.11
N ASN A 123 -26.34 25.18 -0.42
CA ASN A 123 -25.07 25.90 -0.28
C ASN A 123 -24.60 25.99 1.18
N VAL A 124 -25.52 26.13 2.14
CA VAL A 124 -25.16 26.23 3.57
C VAL A 124 -24.98 24.85 4.19
N ASN A 125 -26.00 24.01 4.16
CA ASN A 125 -26.00 22.72 4.85
C ASN A 125 -25.16 21.67 4.09
N GLY A 126 -25.26 21.65 2.76
CA GLY A 126 -24.48 20.74 1.91
C GLY A 126 -22.99 21.04 2.01
N ARG A 127 -22.58 22.32 1.97
CA ARG A 127 -21.16 22.68 2.12
C ARG A 127 -20.59 22.21 3.46
N LYS A 128 -21.36 22.37 4.54
CA LYS A 128 -20.94 21.86 5.85
C LYS A 128 -20.81 20.32 5.82
N ALA A 129 -21.82 19.64 5.31
CA ALA A 129 -21.83 18.18 5.24
C ALA A 129 -20.67 17.61 4.40
N TYR A 130 -20.32 18.27 3.30
CA TYR A 130 -19.19 17.87 2.45
C TYR A 130 -17.84 18.10 3.12
N ASN A 131 -17.68 19.22 3.83
CA ASN A 131 -16.48 19.45 4.63
C ASN A 131 -16.34 18.42 5.75
N ASP A 132 -17.43 18.06 6.43
CA ASP A 132 -17.42 17.03 7.47
C ASP A 132 -17.06 15.66 6.88
N MET A 133 -17.62 15.30 5.70
CA MET A 133 -17.24 14.09 4.96
C MET A 133 -15.78 14.11 4.53
N ASN A 134 -15.27 15.23 4.03
CA ASN A 134 -13.86 15.37 3.65
C ASN A 134 -12.92 15.17 4.85
N VAL A 135 -13.26 15.70 6.01
CA VAL A 135 -12.49 15.50 7.25
C VAL A 135 -12.51 14.04 7.68
N ALA A 136 -13.66 13.37 7.61
CA ALA A 136 -13.79 11.96 7.95
C ALA A 136 -13.01 11.06 6.98
N LEU A 137 -13.13 11.31 5.67
CA LEU A 137 -12.34 10.62 4.63
C LEU A 137 -10.84 10.81 4.87
N LYS A 138 -10.41 12.06 5.14
CA LYS A 138 -9.01 12.36 5.48
C LYS A 138 -8.54 11.54 6.68
N ALA A 139 -9.28 11.56 7.78
CA ALA A 139 -8.91 10.83 8.99
C ALA A 139 -8.76 9.32 8.73
N HIS A 140 -9.71 8.73 7.98
CA HIS A 140 -9.72 7.31 7.67
C HIS A 140 -8.58 6.94 6.69
N ALA A 141 -8.38 7.72 5.62
CA ALA A 141 -7.30 7.51 4.66
C ALA A 141 -5.90 7.67 5.29
N GLU A 142 -5.73 8.67 6.15
CA GLU A 142 -4.46 8.87 6.88
C GLU A 142 -4.21 7.79 7.92
N ALA A 143 -5.24 7.25 8.58
CA ALA A 143 -5.10 6.08 9.45
C ALA A 143 -4.66 4.85 8.65
N LYS A 144 -5.27 4.62 7.49
CA LYS A 144 -4.89 3.54 6.55
C LYS A 144 -3.46 3.75 6.04
N ALA A 145 -3.06 4.99 5.69
CA ALA A 145 -1.70 5.34 5.28
C ALA A 145 -0.67 5.08 6.38
N ARG A 146 -0.98 5.43 7.65
CA ARG A 146 -0.11 5.12 8.81
C ARG A 146 0.10 3.62 8.99
N THR A 147 -0.92 2.81 8.71
CA THR A 147 -0.78 1.35 8.74
C THR A 147 0.19 0.87 7.66
N VAL A 148 0.11 1.44 6.45
CA VAL A 148 1.06 1.13 5.36
C VAL A 148 2.50 1.53 5.73
N VAL A 149 2.71 2.68 6.38
CA VAL A 149 4.03 3.08 6.89
C VAL A 149 4.58 2.09 7.93
N ARG A 150 3.73 1.59 8.83
CA ARG A 150 4.10 0.54 9.79
C ARG A 150 4.47 -0.78 9.10
N LEU A 151 3.91 -1.07 7.91
CA LEU A 151 4.28 -2.28 7.17
C LEU A 151 5.76 -2.24 6.77
N HIS A 152 6.15 -1.25 6.02
CA HIS A 152 7.55 -0.95 5.64
C HIS A 152 7.62 0.39 4.87
N PRO A 153 8.67 1.21 5.03
CA PRO A 153 8.83 2.44 4.25
C PRO A 153 8.76 2.22 2.73
N ALA A 154 9.32 1.13 2.21
CA ALA A 154 9.28 0.78 0.79
C ALA A 154 7.85 0.46 0.27
N ALA A 155 6.89 0.13 1.14
CA ALA A 155 5.50 -0.10 0.74
C ALA A 155 4.81 1.17 0.23
N GLN A 156 5.30 2.36 0.60
CA GLN A 156 4.76 3.64 0.11
C GLN A 156 5.09 3.92 -1.37
N LEU A 157 6.13 3.27 -1.91
CA LEU A 157 6.57 3.46 -3.29
C LEU A 157 5.69 2.73 -4.31
N SER A 158 4.68 2.02 -3.87
CA SER A 158 3.90 1.10 -4.69
C SER A 158 2.96 1.73 -5.74
N GLY A 159 2.82 3.04 -5.80
CA GLY A 159 2.05 3.75 -6.84
C GLY A 159 2.86 4.25 -8.03
N GLN A 160 4.19 4.16 -7.97
CA GLN A 160 5.07 4.66 -9.03
C GLN A 160 5.60 3.49 -9.86
N THR A 161 5.48 3.57 -11.17
CA THR A 161 6.19 2.66 -12.08
C THR A 161 7.69 2.84 -11.84
N SER A 162 8.32 1.89 -11.15
CA SER A 162 9.76 1.92 -10.96
C SER A 162 10.43 1.83 -12.35
N ARG A 163 11.04 2.91 -12.80
CA ARG A 163 12.12 2.79 -13.76
C ARG A 163 13.22 2.02 -13.04
N ALA A 164 13.42 0.78 -13.45
CA ALA A 164 14.58 0.02 -13.03
C ALA A 164 15.82 0.91 -13.23
N SER A 165 16.49 1.26 -12.14
CA SER A 165 17.77 1.95 -12.23
C SER A 165 18.71 1.06 -13.02
N ALA A 166 19.25 1.55 -14.11
CA ALA A 166 20.18 0.83 -14.97
C ALA A 166 21.57 0.64 -14.32
N SER A 167 21.73 0.99 -13.03
CA SER A 167 22.95 0.74 -12.28
C SER A 167 23.06 -0.74 -11.97
N THR A 168 24.08 -1.39 -12.52
CA THR A 168 24.41 -2.80 -12.24
C THR A 168 25.09 -2.99 -10.88
N LYS A 169 25.42 -1.90 -10.18
CA LYS A 169 26.11 -1.93 -8.88
C LYS A 169 25.34 -1.12 -7.85
N THR A 170 25.08 -1.73 -6.70
CA THR A 170 24.45 -1.12 -5.54
C THR A 170 25.30 -1.43 -4.32
N VAL A 171 25.56 -0.43 -3.47
CA VAL A 171 26.29 -0.63 -2.22
C VAL A 171 25.32 -0.59 -1.06
N LEU A 172 25.17 -1.71 -0.38
CA LEU A 172 24.41 -1.82 0.88
C LEU A 172 25.29 -1.38 2.05
N SER A 173 24.73 -0.63 2.97
CA SER A 173 25.44 -0.16 4.16
C SER A 173 24.66 -0.45 5.42
N CYS A 174 25.33 -0.88 6.49
CA CYS A 174 24.68 -0.96 7.80
C CYS A 174 24.37 0.45 8.35
N ARG A 175 23.62 0.52 9.43
CA ARG A 175 23.14 1.79 10.01
C ARG A 175 24.12 2.47 10.96
N CYS A 176 25.38 2.05 11.01
CA CYS A 176 26.43 2.76 11.74
C CYS A 176 26.70 4.10 11.08
N GLY A 177 26.64 5.20 11.84
CA GLY A 177 26.96 6.54 11.33
C GLY A 177 28.45 6.72 10.97
N GLN A 178 29.34 6.05 11.71
CA GLN A 178 30.78 6.05 11.44
C GLN A 178 31.27 4.62 11.15
N SER A 179 32.12 4.46 10.15
CA SER A 179 32.72 3.18 9.75
C SER A 179 31.67 2.07 9.51
N PRO A 180 30.70 2.26 8.62
CA PRO A 180 29.70 1.24 8.35
C PRO A 180 30.31 0.01 7.68
N VAL A 181 29.67 -1.16 7.90
CA VAL A 181 29.88 -2.32 7.04
C VAL A 181 29.26 -1.99 5.68
N ARG A 182 30.03 -2.16 4.59
CA ARG A 182 29.59 -1.91 3.23
C ARG A 182 29.76 -3.14 2.36
N LEU A 183 28.70 -3.44 1.61
CA LEU A 183 28.61 -4.61 0.74
C LEU A 183 28.23 -4.18 -0.67
N GLU A 184 29.07 -4.42 -1.67
CA GLU A 184 28.74 -4.18 -3.08
C GLU A 184 27.99 -5.37 -3.67
N LEU A 185 26.85 -5.12 -4.33
CA LEU A 185 26.16 -6.08 -5.17
C LEU A 185 26.57 -5.86 -6.62
N THR A 186 27.03 -6.94 -7.30
CA THR A 186 27.46 -6.90 -8.71
C THR A 186 26.40 -7.38 -9.68
N GLN A 187 25.26 -7.86 -9.15
CA GLN A 187 24.12 -8.35 -9.91
C GLN A 187 22.83 -7.70 -9.42
N PRO A 188 21.83 -7.51 -10.29
CA PRO A 188 20.53 -6.98 -9.89
C PRO A 188 19.82 -7.95 -8.95
N VAL A 189 19.09 -7.39 -7.99
CA VAL A 189 18.25 -8.17 -7.08
C VAL A 189 17.06 -8.77 -7.81
N ARG A 190 16.58 -9.93 -7.33
CA ARG A 190 15.42 -10.66 -7.83
C ARG A 190 14.51 -11.06 -6.66
N HIS A 191 13.25 -11.36 -6.97
CA HIS A 191 12.27 -11.82 -5.98
C HIS A 191 12.20 -10.89 -4.76
N ASN A 192 12.24 -9.58 -5.04
CA ASN A 192 12.19 -8.55 -4.02
C ASN A 192 10.80 -8.53 -3.37
N HIS A 193 10.73 -8.74 -2.06
CA HIS A 193 9.46 -8.85 -1.35
C HIS A 193 9.53 -8.29 0.07
N LEU A 194 8.37 -8.02 0.65
CA LEU A 194 8.23 -7.73 2.08
C LEU A 194 8.01 -9.03 2.84
N CYS A 195 8.88 -9.34 3.79
CA CYS A 195 8.85 -10.58 4.56
C CYS A 195 8.38 -10.34 6.00
N GLY A 196 7.28 -11.00 6.41
CA GLY A 196 6.75 -10.95 7.77
C GLY A 196 7.40 -11.92 8.77
N CYS A 197 8.25 -12.86 8.30
CA CYS A 197 8.77 -13.91 9.18
C CYS A 197 9.60 -13.34 10.35
N SER A 198 9.63 -14.05 11.48
CA SER A 198 10.34 -13.65 12.70
C SER A 198 11.87 -13.67 12.57
N LYS A 199 12.41 -14.32 11.54
CA LYS A 199 13.85 -14.48 11.32
C LYS A 199 14.49 -13.37 10.50
N CYS A 200 13.71 -12.60 9.73
CA CYS A 200 14.22 -11.50 8.93
C CYS A 200 14.39 -10.24 9.78
N TRP A 201 15.51 -9.54 9.58
CA TRP A 201 15.74 -8.26 10.20
C TRP A 201 14.69 -7.23 9.73
N LYS A 202 14.22 -6.44 10.66
CA LYS A 202 13.25 -5.38 10.39
C LYS A 202 13.82 -4.05 10.84
N ALA A 203 13.59 -3.01 10.03
CA ALA A 203 13.85 -1.65 10.46
C ALA A 203 13.01 -1.31 11.71
N GLU A 204 13.51 -0.39 12.54
CA GLU A 204 12.78 0.05 13.72
C GLU A 204 11.36 0.49 13.38
N GLY A 205 10.38 -0.05 14.09
CA GLY A 205 8.96 0.22 13.87
C GLY A 205 8.33 -0.48 12.65
N ALA A 206 9.10 -1.18 11.81
CA ALA A 206 8.56 -1.91 10.67
C ALA A 206 8.04 -3.30 11.07
N LEU A 207 6.86 -3.68 10.57
CA LEU A 207 6.31 -5.03 10.74
C LEU A 207 6.94 -6.04 9.76
N PHE A 208 7.43 -5.57 8.63
CA PHE A 208 8.01 -6.38 7.57
C PHE A 208 9.45 -5.95 7.28
N SER A 209 10.22 -6.88 6.74
CA SER A 209 11.56 -6.68 6.21
C SER A 209 11.51 -6.65 4.69
N GLN A 210 12.24 -5.78 4.03
CA GLN A 210 12.44 -5.90 2.59
C GLN A 210 13.56 -6.90 2.32
N VAL A 211 13.28 -7.97 1.59
CA VAL A 211 14.23 -9.03 1.28
C VAL A 211 14.26 -9.28 -0.22
N ALA A 212 15.45 -9.43 -0.76
CA ALA A 212 15.63 -9.83 -2.15
C ALA A 212 16.75 -10.86 -2.28
N VAL A 213 16.88 -11.45 -3.46
CA VAL A 213 17.84 -12.50 -3.75
C VAL A 213 18.80 -12.05 -4.84
N VAL A 214 20.07 -12.37 -4.67
CA VAL A 214 21.10 -12.30 -5.72
C VAL A 214 21.76 -13.67 -5.89
N PRO A 215 22.36 -13.98 -7.04
CA PRO A 215 23.15 -15.20 -7.21
C PRO A 215 24.31 -15.24 -6.21
N GLY A 216 24.64 -16.42 -5.71
CA GLY A 216 25.77 -16.62 -4.80
C GLY A 216 27.08 -16.13 -5.39
N GLY A 217 27.87 -15.43 -4.58
CA GLY A 217 29.12 -14.79 -5.03
C GLY A 217 28.94 -13.46 -5.74
N SER A 218 27.72 -12.91 -5.76
CA SER A 218 27.44 -11.58 -6.33
C SER A 218 27.67 -10.43 -5.33
N SER A 219 28.05 -10.74 -4.10
CA SER A 219 28.32 -9.76 -3.06
C SER A 219 29.81 -9.69 -2.71
N THR A 220 30.33 -8.47 -2.56
CA THR A 220 31.71 -8.22 -2.13
C THR A 220 31.70 -7.26 -0.95
N ILE A 221 32.37 -7.61 0.15
CA ILE A 221 32.52 -6.75 1.31
C ILE A 221 33.58 -5.70 0.98
N LEU A 222 33.18 -4.41 1.02
CA LEU A 222 34.07 -3.27 0.76
C LEU A 222 34.75 -2.76 2.04
N SER A 223 34.06 -2.86 3.19
CA SER A 223 34.58 -2.41 4.48
C SER A 223 33.84 -3.06 5.65
N GLY A 224 34.49 -3.13 6.82
CA GLY A 224 33.86 -3.58 8.07
C GLY A 224 33.63 -5.09 8.15
N GLU A 225 34.39 -5.90 7.43
CA GLU A 225 34.26 -7.37 7.46
C GLU A 225 34.39 -7.92 8.87
N ASP A 226 35.28 -7.35 9.68
CA ASP A 226 35.50 -7.71 11.08
C ASP A 226 34.27 -7.48 11.99
N LYS A 227 33.30 -6.68 11.53
CA LYS A 227 32.06 -6.39 12.24
C LYS A 227 30.91 -7.31 11.81
N LEU A 228 31.05 -8.05 10.70
CA LEU A 228 30.04 -9.00 10.24
C LEU A 228 30.10 -10.29 11.03
N THR A 229 29.04 -10.56 11.79
CA THR A 229 28.93 -11.75 12.61
C THR A 229 27.67 -12.54 12.25
N PRO A 230 27.70 -13.89 12.28
CA PRO A 230 26.50 -14.69 12.08
C PRO A 230 25.53 -14.47 13.24
N VAL A 231 24.26 -14.25 12.93
CA VAL A 231 23.19 -14.08 13.93
C VAL A 231 22.88 -15.43 14.61
N ASP A 232 22.73 -16.46 13.80
CA ASP A 232 22.58 -17.85 14.22
C ASP A 232 23.24 -18.77 13.17
N PRO A 233 24.42 -19.33 13.47
CA PRO A 233 25.16 -20.17 12.53
C PRO A 233 24.49 -21.54 12.26
N GLN A 234 23.49 -21.94 13.05
CA GLN A 234 22.80 -23.24 12.89
C GLN A 234 21.57 -23.13 11.98
N GLN A 235 21.19 -21.92 11.54
CA GLN A 235 20.08 -21.76 10.62
C GLN A 235 20.44 -22.19 9.20
N SER A 236 19.48 -22.74 8.46
CA SER A 236 19.66 -23.10 7.06
C SER A 236 20.06 -21.92 6.18
N ILE A 237 19.59 -20.72 6.52
CA ILE A 237 20.04 -19.44 5.94
C ILE A 237 20.79 -18.71 7.05
N VAL A 238 22.11 -18.72 7.02
CA VAL A 238 22.95 -18.02 7.98
C VAL A 238 22.96 -16.54 7.63
N ARG A 239 22.35 -15.72 8.49
CA ARG A 239 22.29 -14.28 8.34
C ARG A 239 23.45 -13.62 9.04
N TYR A 240 24.09 -12.66 8.39
CA TYR A 240 25.22 -11.89 8.93
C TYR A 240 24.77 -10.46 9.24
N ALA A 241 24.99 -10.05 10.48
CA ALA A 241 24.65 -8.73 10.97
C ALA A 241 25.90 -7.95 11.36
N CYS A 242 25.80 -6.64 11.29
CA CYS A 242 26.77 -5.76 11.90
C CYS A 242 26.67 -5.87 13.43
N ARG A 243 27.75 -6.28 14.12
CA ARG A 243 27.74 -6.43 15.60
C ARG A 243 27.47 -5.12 16.35
N ASP A 244 27.77 -3.95 15.73
CA ASP A 244 27.64 -2.66 16.42
C ASP A 244 26.22 -2.10 16.38
N CYS A 245 25.45 -2.34 15.29
CA CYS A 245 24.10 -1.80 15.12
C CYS A 245 23.03 -2.85 14.84
N GLY A 246 23.37 -4.13 14.81
CA GLY A 246 22.40 -5.23 14.61
C GLY A 246 21.79 -5.30 13.19
N THR A 247 22.17 -4.42 12.26
CA THR A 247 21.63 -4.44 10.90
C THR A 247 22.10 -5.70 10.16
N HIS A 248 21.17 -6.51 9.66
CA HIS A 248 21.53 -7.63 8.78
C HIS A 248 21.84 -7.11 7.37
N LEU A 249 22.92 -7.59 6.77
CA LEU A 249 23.33 -7.19 5.43
C LEU A 249 23.16 -8.30 4.41
N ILE A 250 23.45 -9.54 4.81
CA ILE A 250 23.45 -10.68 3.89
C ILE A 250 23.08 -11.96 4.61
N GLY A 251 22.35 -12.84 3.90
CA GLY A 251 22.09 -14.23 4.29
C GLY A 251 22.70 -15.19 3.28
N ARG A 252 23.38 -16.22 3.75
CA ARG A 252 24.00 -17.26 2.92
C ARG A 252 23.51 -18.64 3.29
N VAL A 253 23.52 -19.55 2.32
CA VAL A 253 23.10 -20.95 2.51
C VAL A 253 24.33 -21.84 2.40
N PRO A 254 24.87 -22.35 3.52
CA PRO A 254 26.07 -23.18 3.49
C PRO A 254 25.81 -24.62 3.03
N ASP A 255 24.62 -25.17 3.27
CA ASP A 255 24.26 -26.54 2.89
C ASP A 255 23.98 -26.65 1.38
N LYS A 256 24.81 -27.42 0.69
CA LYS A 256 24.68 -27.68 -0.76
C LYS A 256 23.38 -28.42 -1.12
N ASN A 257 22.77 -29.13 -0.19
CA ASN A 257 21.52 -29.85 -0.41
C ASN A 257 20.29 -29.00 -0.13
N HIS A 258 20.47 -27.77 0.34
CA HIS A 258 19.36 -26.86 0.58
C HIS A 258 18.88 -26.22 -0.73
N HIS A 259 17.57 -26.15 -0.94
CA HIS A 259 16.96 -25.64 -2.19
C HIS A 259 17.25 -24.18 -2.52
N PHE A 260 17.82 -23.41 -1.59
CA PHE A 260 18.32 -22.05 -1.83
C PHE A 260 19.85 -21.99 -1.92
N TYR A 261 20.53 -23.14 -2.00
CA TYR A 261 21.97 -23.12 -2.21
C TYR A 261 22.33 -22.38 -3.50
N GLY A 262 23.37 -21.56 -3.44
CA GLY A 262 23.76 -20.70 -4.57
C GLY A 262 23.00 -19.38 -4.64
N CYS A 263 22.20 -19.05 -3.62
CA CYS A 263 21.56 -17.74 -3.45
C CYS A 263 22.15 -17.00 -2.25
N GLU A 264 22.20 -15.68 -2.35
CA GLU A 264 22.42 -14.77 -1.24
C GLU A 264 21.18 -13.89 -1.04
N PHE A 265 20.79 -13.67 0.22
CA PHE A 265 19.63 -12.88 0.62
C PHE A 265 20.10 -11.52 1.13
N VAL A 266 19.54 -10.45 0.61
CA VAL A 266 19.97 -9.09 0.90
C VAL A 266 18.78 -8.20 1.26
N HIS A 267 19.06 -7.05 1.87
CA HIS A 267 18.06 -6.04 2.22
C HIS A 267 18.22 -4.81 1.30
N PRO A 268 17.46 -4.69 0.20
CA PRO A 268 17.62 -3.60 -0.78
C PRO A 268 17.44 -2.19 -0.21
N GLU A 269 16.68 -2.07 0.87
CA GLU A 269 16.46 -0.80 1.59
C GLU A 269 17.73 -0.21 2.24
N LEU A 270 18.81 -0.97 2.28
CA LEU A 270 20.12 -0.53 2.79
C LEU A 270 21.02 0.02 1.68
N GLY A 271 20.51 0.06 0.44
CA GLY A 271 21.24 0.50 -0.74
C GLY A 271 21.48 2.00 -0.78
N ASP A 272 22.55 2.40 -1.46
CA ASP A 272 22.89 3.80 -1.77
C ASP A 272 22.11 4.34 -2.99
N THR A 273 21.29 3.52 -3.62
CA THR A 273 20.37 3.87 -4.70
C THR A 273 18.93 3.67 -4.23
N GLU A 274 17.96 4.23 -4.96
CA GLU A 274 16.56 3.99 -4.67
C GLU A 274 16.26 2.48 -4.66
N ALA A 275 15.72 1.99 -3.54
CA ALA A 275 15.38 0.57 -3.39
C ALA A 275 14.31 0.17 -4.42
N PRO A 276 14.47 -0.96 -5.11
CA PRO A 276 13.45 -1.41 -6.03
C PRO A 276 12.15 -1.71 -5.28
N ARG A 277 11.03 -1.48 -5.96
CA ARG A 277 9.70 -1.76 -5.40
C ARG A 277 9.55 -3.25 -5.08
N PRO A 278 8.98 -3.63 -3.91
CA PRO A 278 8.62 -5.02 -3.63
C PRO A 278 7.59 -5.55 -4.63
N GLU A 279 7.73 -6.81 -5.01
CA GLU A 279 6.83 -7.50 -5.95
C GLU A 279 5.61 -8.10 -5.24
N PHE A 280 5.78 -8.51 -3.97
CA PHE A 280 4.72 -9.09 -3.12
C PHE A 280 5.10 -8.99 -1.64
N ALA A 281 4.15 -9.33 -0.75
CA ALA A 281 4.40 -9.57 0.67
C ALA A 281 4.28 -11.07 0.97
N ALA A 282 5.24 -11.61 1.73
CA ALA A 282 5.33 -13.01 2.11
C ALA A 282 5.23 -13.21 3.62
N PHE A 283 4.73 -14.37 4.06
CA PHE A 283 4.64 -14.74 5.48
C PHE A 283 3.92 -13.69 6.31
N VAL A 284 2.79 -13.18 5.77
CA VAL A 284 2.09 -12.03 6.34
C VAL A 284 1.58 -12.30 7.75
N SER A 285 1.02 -13.49 8.00
CA SER A 285 0.55 -13.88 9.33
C SER A 285 1.68 -14.05 10.35
N SER A 286 2.92 -14.28 9.91
CA SER A 286 4.05 -14.51 10.83
C SER A 286 4.46 -13.28 11.63
N ILE A 287 3.95 -12.08 11.30
CA ILE A 287 4.17 -10.90 12.14
C ILE A 287 3.56 -11.04 13.55
N ILE A 288 2.58 -11.94 13.72
CA ILE A 288 2.01 -12.28 15.02
C ILE A 288 3.09 -12.88 15.94
N GLU A 289 4.01 -13.68 15.40
CA GLU A 289 5.15 -14.24 16.14
C GLU A 289 6.11 -13.17 16.68
N THR A 290 6.06 -11.96 16.10
CA THR A 290 6.88 -10.81 16.52
C THR A 290 6.10 -9.77 17.31
N GLY A 291 4.88 -10.11 17.76
CA GLY A 291 4.08 -9.31 18.68
C GLY A 291 2.99 -8.45 18.04
N ALA A 292 2.73 -8.57 16.73
CA ALA A 292 1.55 -7.94 16.14
C ALA A 292 0.27 -8.62 16.65
N SER A 293 -0.77 -7.81 16.94
CA SER A 293 -2.05 -8.36 17.39
C SER A 293 -2.78 -9.08 16.25
N PRO A 294 -3.36 -10.27 16.50
CA PRO A 294 -4.24 -10.92 15.51
C PRO A 294 -5.39 -10.03 15.04
N SER A 295 -5.88 -9.11 15.89
CA SER A 295 -6.92 -8.14 15.53
C SER A 295 -6.45 -7.08 14.52
N GLU A 296 -5.14 -6.86 14.38
CA GLU A 296 -4.57 -5.93 13.38
C GLU A 296 -4.41 -6.56 11.99
N MET A 297 -4.55 -7.88 11.86
CA MET A 297 -4.26 -8.59 10.60
C MET A 297 -5.15 -8.16 9.45
N GLN A 298 -6.42 -7.83 9.71
CA GLN A 298 -7.31 -7.32 8.68
C GLN A 298 -6.81 -5.98 8.14
N ALA A 299 -6.41 -5.06 9.01
CA ALA A 299 -5.86 -3.76 8.62
C ALA A 299 -4.53 -3.91 7.84
N VAL A 300 -3.67 -4.86 8.24
CA VAL A 300 -2.42 -5.17 7.53
C VAL A 300 -2.71 -5.65 6.11
N ARG A 301 -3.62 -6.60 5.92
CA ARG A 301 -3.99 -7.13 4.59
C ARG A 301 -4.66 -6.06 3.73
N SER A 302 -5.57 -5.27 4.31
CA SER A 302 -6.19 -4.13 3.63
C SER A 302 -5.15 -3.08 3.24
N GLY A 303 -4.13 -2.84 4.07
CA GLY A 303 -3.01 -1.95 3.76
C GLY A 303 -2.24 -2.41 2.52
N PHE A 304 -1.94 -3.70 2.39
CA PHE A 304 -1.29 -4.24 1.18
C PHE A 304 -2.19 -4.13 -0.06
N ALA A 305 -3.48 -4.47 0.08
CA ALA A 305 -4.44 -4.35 -1.00
C ALA A 305 -4.55 -2.90 -1.50
N ALA A 306 -4.55 -1.92 -0.58
CA ALA A 306 -4.63 -0.49 -0.89
C ALA A 306 -3.49 0.02 -1.77
N ILE A 307 -2.31 -0.60 -1.67
CA ILE A 307 -1.14 -0.25 -2.49
C ILE A 307 -0.94 -1.20 -3.67
N GLY A 308 -1.88 -2.11 -3.92
CA GLY A 308 -1.79 -3.09 -5.00
C GLY A 308 -0.63 -4.08 -4.85
N LEU A 309 -0.20 -4.36 -3.61
CA LEU A 309 0.86 -5.34 -3.33
C LEU A 309 0.23 -6.68 -2.94
N PRO A 310 0.37 -7.75 -3.74
CA PRO A 310 -0.14 -9.08 -3.39
C PRO A 310 0.46 -9.57 -2.07
N ALA A 311 -0.36 -10.18 -1.20
CA ALA A 311 0.02 -10.60 0.14
C ALA A 311 -0.29 -12.10 0.36
N TYR A 312 0.73 -12.87 0.77
CA TYR A 312 0.66 -14.31 0.94
C TYR A 312 1.18 -14.75 2.32
N ASP A 313 0.71 -15.90 2.80
CA ASP A 313 1.25 -16.56 4.00
C ASP A 313 2.37 -17.58 3.66
N ALA A 314 2.85 -17.55 2.41
CA ALA A 314 4.02 -18.24 1.88
C ALA A 314 4.75 -17.28 0.95
N PHE A 315 5.58 -17.79 0.02
CA PHE A 315 6.02 -17.00 -1.13
C PHE A 315 4.90 -16.83 -2.17
N SER A 316 5.11 -15.99 -3.20
CA SER A 316 4.17 -15.89 -4.32
C SER A 316 4.02 -17.24 -5.02
N PRO A 317 2.85 -17.53 -5.65
CA PRO A 317 2.63 -18.78 -6.36
C PRO A 317 3.74 -19.11 -7.35
N GLU A 318 4.19 -18.15 -8.16
CA GLU A 318 5.25 -18.34 -9.15
C GLU A 318 6.58 -18.73 -8.49
N LEU A 319 6.93 -18.10 -7.37
CA LEU A 319 8.14 -18.45 -6.63
C LEU A 319 8.03 -19.82 -5.96
N MET A 320 6.85 -20.20 -5.47
CA MET A 320 6.59 -21.54 -4.94
C MET A 320 6.75 -22.61 -6.01
N ASP A 321 6.29 -22.36 -7.24
CA ASP A 321 6.46 -23.27 -8.38
C ASP A 321 7.95 -23.46 -8.75
N ILE A 322 8.70 -22.36 -8.80
CA ILE A 322 10.16 -22.39 -9.04
C ILE A 322 10.88 -23.22 -7.96
N ILE A 323 10.55 -23.00 -6.69
CA ILE A 323 11.13 -23.75 -5.56
C ILE A 323 10.78 -25.24 -5.65
N ALA A 324 9.53 -25.57 -5.93
CA ALA A 324 9.08 -26.95 -6.07
C ALA A 324 9.80 -27.67 -7.21
N TRP A 325 9.92 -27.02 -8.37
CA TRP A 325 10.65 -27.55 -9.52
C TRP A 325 12.14 -27.75 -9.22
N HIS A 326 12.78 -26.78 -8.56
CA HIS A 326 14.17 -26.91 -8.15
C HIS A 326 14.41 -28.11 -7.22
N ARG A 327 13.49 -28.35 -6.26
CA ARG A 327 13.54 -29.50 -5.37
C ARG A 327 13.45 -30.85 -6.12
N VAL A 328 12.66 -30.93 -7.19
CA VAL A 328 12.60 -32.12 -8.05
C VAL A 328 13.96 -32.38 -8.70
N LYS A 329 14.55 -31.36 -9.33
CA LYS A 329 15.87 -31.48 -9.98
C LYS A 329 16.97 -31.90 -9.01
N MET A 330 16.96 -31.36 -7.78
CA MET A 330 17.95 -31.77 -6.78
C MET A 330 17.82 -33.25 -6.39
N ARG A 331 16.60 -33.77 -6.31
CA ARG A 331 16.38 -35.22 -6.01
C ARG A 331 16.86 -36.11 -7.16
N GLU A 332 16.58 -35.71 -8.40
CA GLU A 332 17.04 -36.43 -9.59
C GLU A 332 18.58 -36.45 -9.70
N ALA A 333 19.25 -35.36 -9.30
CA ALA A 333 20.71 -35.29 -9.31
C ALA A 333 21.39 -36.09 -8.16
N ALA A 334 20.63 -36.47 -7.12
CA ALA A 334 21.12 -37.25 -5.98
C ALA A 334 20.91 -38.77 -6.13
N THR A 335 20.19 -39.21 -7.18
CA THR A 335 19.98 -40.60 -7.59
C THR A 335 20.91 -40.97 -8.72
#